data_c2bb73a0d21072637aa0e50a1cf7c0a3
#
_entry.id   c2bb73a0d21072637aa0e50a1cf7c0a3
#
_cell.length_a   1.000
_cell.length_b   1.000
_cell.length_c   1.000
_cell.angle_alpha   90.00
_cell.angle_beta   90.00
_cell.angle_gamma   90.00
#
_symmetry.space_group_name_H-M   'P 1'
#
loop_
_entity.id
_entity.type
_entity.pdbx_description
1 polymer ?
#
loop_
_entity_poly.entity_id
_entity_poly.type
_entity_poly.pdbx_seq_one_letter_code
_entity_poly.pdbx_strand_id
1 'polypeptide(L)'
;MTTAAMPAVNPVHPEATNFLNLVIVDDERAIREACREVARSLGFTALVAESAEHLYRLLESQAIDVILLDLKLPGAGGLEALSRIKQYRPDAEVIVVTGYATVQAAVQAMKKGAYDFVTKPFSMDEFRLLLERVATHLKLKTENRMLRERIKSRHGFAGIVGGAPEMEKLYRMIAKASQSSHPVLILGESGTGKELVARSIHFSGPFRDKPFIPVDCGSLVPTLIESELFGYVKGAFTGAVQSKDGLLAMAEGGTVVLDEIGEMPVDLQAKLLRAIQEKEIRPVGSTKRTIINVRILAATNRDLEQAVAQGAFRRDLYFRLNVLNLRIPSLRERRQDIPVLAGHFLERLSRDSGRERTLSDEAMRAMLAYDWPGNVRELENCLERACAMNSGPVIEVADLPGIGNGGNGHLSAPGNGSSKIIPMSELEKQTILNTITQLNGDKLLAARLLGIGKTTLYRKLKEYGSQDC
;
A
#
# COMPACT_ATOMS: atom_id res chain seq x y z
N MET A 1 -33.17 14.62 -47.70
CA MET A 1 -33.33 13.23 -47.23
C MET A 1 -31.95 12.66 -46.98
N THR A 2 -31.49 12.75 -45.75
CA THR A 2 -30.16 12.24 -45.36
C THR A 2 -30.40 11.36 -44.12
N THR A 3 -30.29 10.07 -44.32
CA THR A 3 -30.50 9.03 -43.31
C THR A 3 -29.32 8.98 -42.38
N ALA A 4 -29.51 9.31 -41.11
CA ALA A 4 -28.49 9.18 -40.06
C ALA A 4 -28.37 7.70 -39.67
N ALA A 5 -27.19 7.14 -39.78
CA ALA A 5 -26.83 5.80 -39.34
C ALA A 5 -26.70 5.78 -37.82
N MET A 6 -27.42 4.87 -37.16
CA MET A 6 -27.27 4.56 -35.73
C MET A 6 -25.92 3.88 -35.47
N PRO A 7 -25.23 4.16 -34.35
CA PRO A 7 -23.99 3.43 -33.99
C PRO A 7 -24.34 1.99 -33.57
N ALA A 8 -23.54 1.06 -34.08
CA ALA A 8 -23.62 -0.37 -33.78
C ALA A 8 -23.33 -0.61 -32.27
N VAL A 9 -24.26 -1.31 -31.63
CA VAL A 9 -24.10 -1.83 -30.27
C VAL A 9 -23.11 -2.98 -30.33
N ASN A 10 -21.96 -2.81 -29.65
CA ASN A 10 -21.00 -3.88 -29.47
C ASN A 10 -21.67 -5.05 -28.72
N PRO A 11 -21.45 -6.31 -29.12
CA PRO A 11 -21.94 -7.46 -28.39
C PRO A 11 -21.22 -7.55 -27.04
N VAL A 12 -22.01 -7.56 -25.98
CA VAL A 12 -21.56 -7.89 -24.62
C VAL A 12 -20.95 -9.29 -24.68
N HIS A 13 -19.66 -9.41 -24.36
CA HIS A 13 -19.01 -10.71 -24.19
C HIS A 13 -19.75 -11.47 -23.08
N PRO A 14 -20.16 -12.73 -23.31
CA PRO A 14 -20.77 -13.53 -22.25
C PRO A 14 -19.75 -13.70 -21.12
N GLU A 15 -20.13 -13.32 -19.91
CA GLU A 15 -19.41 -13.63 -18.68
C GLU A 15 -19.07 -15.11 -18.67
N ALA A 16 -17.81 -15.46 -18.44
CA ALA A 16 -17.36 -16.83 -18.30
C ALA A 16 -18.14 -17.47 -17.13
N THR A 17 -19.15 -18.25 -17.47
CA THR A 17 -19.91 -19.08 -16.53
C THR A 17 -18.94 -20.11 -15.96
N ASN A 18 -18.43 -19.88 -14.76
CA ASN A 18 -17.70 -20.89 -13.99
C ASN A 18 -18.69 -21.99 -13.62
N PHE A 19 -18.73 -23.08 -14.42
CA PHE A 19 -19.53 -24.26 -14.10
C PHE A 19 -18.90 -24.96 -12.89
N LEU A 20 -19.68 -25.08 -11.79
CA LEU A 20 -19.25 -25.83 -10.61
C LEU A 20 -19.30 -27.32 -10.91
N ASN A 21 -18.25 -28.06 -10.50
CA ASN A 21 -18.15 -29.49 -10.69
C ASN A 21 -18.74 -30.23 -9.49
N LEU A 22 -19.78 -31.02 -9.72
CA LEU A 22 -20.44 -31.85 -8.72
C LEU A 22 -20.17 -33.34 -8.99
N VAL A 23 -19.84 -34.11 -7.95
CA VAL A 23 -19.83 -35.58 -8.01
C VAL A 23 -20.94 -36.13 -7.13
N ILE A 24 -21.75 -37.02 -7.71
CA ILE A 24 -22.83 -37.73 -7.00
C ILE A 24 -22.36 -39.14 -6.75
N VAL A 25 -22.27 -39.50 -5.48
CA VAL A 25 -21.77 -40.82 -5.01
C VAL A 25 -22.92 -41.54 -4.29
N ASP A 26 -23.47 -42.55 -4.94
CA ASP A 26 -24.59 -43.36 -4.44
C ASP A 26 -24.53 -44.74 -5.11
N ASP A 27 -24.89 -45.82 -4.42
CA ASP A 27 -24.94 -47.13 -5.03
C ASP A 27 -26.18 -47.39 -5.91
N GLU A 28 -27.25 -46.60 -5.69
CA GLU A 28 -28.48 -46.67 -6.47
C GLU A 28 -28.38 -45.87 -7.74
N ARG A 29 -28.43 -46.56 -8.90
CA ARG A 29 -28.33 -45.92 -10.22
C ARG A 29 -29.48 -44.91 -10.46
N ALA A 30 -30.69 -45.19 -10.02
CA ALA A 30 -31.85 -44.33 -10.20
C ALA A 30 -31.66 -42.98 -9.49
N ILE A 31 -31.12 -42.97 -8.27
CA ILE A 31 -30.81 -41.73 -7.53
C ILE A 31 -29.73 -40.98 -8.20
N ARG A 32 -28.63 -41.63 -8.63
CA ARG A 32 -27.54 -40.97 -9.33
C ARG A 32 -28.00 -40.23 -10.58
N GLU A 33 -28.86 -40.88 -11.43
CA GLU A 33 -29.34 -40.26 -12.67
C GLU A 33 -30.31 -39.12 -12.38
N ALA A 34 -31.24 -39.24 -11.45
CA ALA A 34 -32.20 -38.20 -11.08
C ALA A 34 -31.46 -36.96 -10.51
N CYS A 35 -30.53 -37.16 -9.59
CA CYS A 35 -29.72 -36.06 -9.06
C CYS A 35 -28.86 -35.41 -10.13
N ARG A 36 -28.32 -36.18 -11.10
CA ARG A 36 -27.53 -35.67 -12.19
C ARG A 36 -28.33 -34.74 -13.12
N GLU A 37 -29.59 -35.10 -13.41
CA GLU A 37 -30.50 -34.26 -14.22
C GLU A 37 -30.80 -32.93 -13.54
N VAL A 38 -31.16 -32.96 -12.25
CA VAL A 38 -31.39 -31.75 -11.46
C VAL A 38 -30.15 -30.87 -11.41
N ALA A 39 -28.99 -31.44 -11.14
CA ALA A 39 -27.72 -30.70 -11.08
C ALA A 39 -27.37 -30.00 -12.41
N ARG A 40 -27.56 -30.71 -13.55
CA ARG A 40 -27.36 -30.15 -14.88
C ARG A 40 -28.33 -29.03 -15.20
N SER A 41 -29.59 -29.12 -14.76
CA SER A 41 -30.58 -28.07 -14.95
C SER A 41 -30.21 -26.76 -14.19
N LEU A 42 -29.41 -26.87 -13.14
CA LEU A 42 -28.89 -25.76 -12.37
C LEU A 42 -27.50 -25.27 -12.84
N GLY A 43 -26.95 -25.83 -13.94
CA GLY A 43 -25.69 -25.41 -14.53
C GLY A 43 -24.46 -26.07 -13.91
N PHE A 44 -24.60 -27.16 -13.16
CA PHE A 44 -23.44 -27.93 -12.68
C PHE A 44 -22.92 -28.89 -13.74
N THR A 45 -21.59 -29.08 -13.77
CA THR A 45 -20.98 -30.22 -14.45
C THR A 45 -21.07 -31.42 -13.51
N ALA A 46 -22.07 -32.30 -13.76
CA ALA A 46 -22.37 -33.40 -12.85
C ALA A 46 -21.75 -34.72 -13.29
N LEU A 47 -20.85 -35.27 -12.48
CA LEU A 47 -20.22 -36.58 -12.56
C LEU A 47 -20.91 -37.54 -11.61
N VAL A 48 -20.80 -38.85 -11.86
CA VAL A 48 -21.37 -39.87 -11.00
C VAL A 48 -20.32 -40.91 -10.61
N ALA A 49 -20.41 -41.39 -9.41
CA ALA A 49 -19.60 -42.49 -8.88
C ALA A 49 -20.49 -43.51 -8.14
N GLU A 50 -20.21 -44.79 -8.30
CA GLU A 50 -20.96 -45.88 -7.69
C GLU A 50 -20.32 -46.41 -6.41
N SER A 51 -19.08 -45.95 -6.10
CA SER A 51 -18.33 -46.38 -4.92
C SER A 51 -17.35 -45.29 -4.48
N ALA A 52 -16.83 -45.43 -3.27
CA ALA A 52 -15.80 -44.55 -2.72
C ALA A 52 -14.48 -44.61 -3.55
N GLU A 53 -14.11 -45.77 -4.06
CA GLU A 53 -12.91 -45.95 -4.89
C GLU A 53 -13.02 -45.21 -6.23
N HIS A 54 -14.24 -45.21 -6.82
CA HIS A 54 -14.49 -44.44 -8.04
C HIS A 54 -14.43 -42.94 -7.76
N LEU A 55 -14.99 -42.47 -6.63
CA LEU A 55 -14.85 -41.07 -6.22
C LEU A 55 -13.39 -40.67 -6.06
N TYR A 56 -12.54 -41.47 -5.39
CA TYR A 56 -11.12 -41.12 -5.19
C TYR A 56 -10.38 -40.93 -6.52
N ARG A 57 -10.62 -41.80 -7.50
CA ARG A 57 -10.04 -41.62 -8.85
C ARG A 57 -10.48 -40.32 -9.53
N LEU A 58 -11.74 -39.92 -9.36
CA LEU A 58 -12.21 -38.64 -9.87
C LEU A 58 -11.57 -37.43 -9.16
N LEU A 59 -11.36 -37.53 -7.84
CA LEU A 59 -10.68 -36.49 -7.06
C LEU A 59 -9.22 -36.30 -7.45
N GLU A 60 -8.55 -37.33 -7.96
CA GLU A 60 -7.17 -37.24 -8.47
C GLU A 60 -7.08 -36.58 -9.85
N SER A 61 -8.10 -36.79 -10.70
CA SER A 61 -8.07 -36.37 -12.11
C SER A 61 -8.76 -35.05 -12.39
N GLN A 62 -9.67 -34.58 -11.51
CA GLN A 62 -10.50 -33.42 -11.75
C GLN A 62 -10.62 -32.52 -10.52
N ALA A 63 -10.83 -31.23 -10.77
CA ALA A 63 -11.19 -30.27 -9.73
C ALA A 63 -12.68 -30.43 -9.41
N ILE A 64 -13.03 -30.75 -8.17
CA ILE A 64 -14.39 -30.99 -7.72
C ILE A 64 -14.72 -29.98 -6.62
N ASP A 65 -15.86 -29.27 -6.81
CA ASP A 65 -16.31 -28.21 -5.92
C ASP A 65 -17.34 -28.72 -4.90
N VAL A 66 -18.22 -29.66 -5.34
CA VAL A 66 -19.31 -30.21 -4.52
C VAL A 66 -19.33 -31.73 -4.63
N ILE A 67 -19.60 -32.39 -3.53
CA ILE A 67 -19.75 -33.86 -3.48
C ILE A 67 -21.05 -34.19 -2.75
N LEU A 68 -21.95 -34.91 -3.40
CA LEU A 68 -23.09 -35.57 -2.78
C LEU A 68 -22.67 -37.00 -2.40
N LEU A 69 -22.61 -37.33 -1.12
CA LEU A 69 -22.05 -38.57 -0.62
C LEU A 69 -23.09 -39.38 0.17
N ASP A 70 -23.46 -40.57 -0.30
CA ASP A 70 -24.23 -41.52 0.50
C ASP A 70 -23.36 -42.12 1.61
N LEU A 71 -23.88 -42.13 2.82
CA LEU A 71 -23.22 -42.81 3.98
C LEU A 71 -23.28 -44.31 3.93
N LYS A 72 -24.21 -44.90 3.17
CA LYS A 72 -24.41 -46.35 3.02
C LYS A 72 -23.75 -46.90 1.75
N LEU A 73 -22.52 -46.51 1.49
CA LEU A 73 -21.76 -47.06 0.37
C LEU A 73 -21.21 -48.48 0.74
N PRO A 74 -21.23 -49.42 -0.20
CA PRO A 74 -20.59 -50.71 -0.01
C PRO A 74 -19.07 -50.54 0.10
N GLY A 75 -18.45 -51.21 1.07
CA GLY A 75 -17.01 -51.17 1.31
C GLY A 75 -16.59 -50.20 2.40
N ALA A 76 -16.00 -49.10 2.06
CA ALA A 76 -15.58 -48.08 3.04
C ALA A 76 -16.78 -47.32 3.61
N GLY A 77 -16.93 -47.24 4.92
CA GLY A 77 -18.02 -46.49 5.57
C GLY A 77 -18.05 -45.03 5.14
N GLY A 78 -19.22 -44.50 4.79
CA GLY A 78 -19.38 -43.15 4.25
C GLY A 78 -18.81 -42.04 5.14
N LEU A 79 -18.81 -42.21 6.46
CA LEU A 79 -18.16 -41.29 7.43
C LEU A 79 -16.63 -41.34 7.37
N GLU A 80 -16.05 -42.46 6.97
CA GLU A 80 -14.61 -42.59 6.75
C GLU A 80 -14.24 -41.94 5.41
N ALA A 81 -15.06 -42.16 4.37
CA ALA A 81 -14.92 -41.49 3.08
C ALA A 81 -14.97 -39.97 3.23
N LEU A 82 -15.90 -39.40 4.00
CA LEU A 82 -15.99 -37.97 4.31
C LEU A 82 -14.68 -37.46 4.93
N SER A 83 -14.15 -38.15 5.95
CA SER A 83 -12.91 -37.74 6.61
C SER A 83 -11.73 -37.71 5.62
N ARG A 84 -11.65 -38.70 4.74
CA ARG A 84 -10.60 -38.81 3.73
C ARG A 84 -10.75 -37.75 2.65
N ILE A 85 -11.97 -37.45 2.19
CA ILE A 85 -12.25 -36.36 1.24
C ILE A 85 -11.76 -35.05 1.82
N LYS A 86 -12.09 -34.72 3.05
CA LYS A 86 -11.68 -33.45 3.69
C LYS A 86 -10.18 -33.35 3.95
N GLN A 87 -9.47 -34.45 4.04
CA GLN A 87 -7.99 -34.44 4.06
C GLN A 87 -7.38 -34.13 2.68
N TYR A 88 -7.92 -34.72 1.61
CA TYR A 88 -7.40 -34.55 0.23
C TYR A 88 -7.88 -33.24 -0.42
N ARG A 89 -9.12 -32.84 -0.16
CA ARG A 89 -9.77 -31.68 -0.75
C ARG A 89 -10.54 -30.90 0.34
N PRO A 90 -9.85 -30.16 1.21
CA PRO A 90 -10.47 -29.42 2.30
C PRO A 90 -11.47 -28.35 1.81
N ASP A 91 -11.28 -27.86 0.59
CA ASP A 91 -12.11 -26.80 -0.01
C ASP A 91 -13.40 -27.32 -0.65
N ALA A 92 -13.50 -28.60 -0.98
CA ALA A 92 -14.70 -29.21 -1.56
C ALA A 92 -15.84 -29.26 -0.53
N GLU A 93 -17.03 -28.81 -0.91
CA GLU A 93 -18.20 -28.86 -0.02
C GLU A 93 -18.89 -30.23 -0.17
N VAL A 94 -19.09 -30.92 0.97
CA VAL A 94 -19.66 -32.27 0.98
C VAL A 94 -21.06 -32.23 1.57
N ILE A 95 -22.06 -32.66 0.80
CA ILE A 95 -23.43 -32.90 1.24
C ILE A 95 -23.58 -34.39 1.48
N VAL A 96 -24.01 -34.76 2.67
CA VAL A 96 -24.16 -36.17 3.07
C VAL A 96 -25.60 -36.62 2.89
N VAL A 97 -25.77 -37.78 2.26
CA VAL A 97 -27.06 -38.48 2.15
C VAL A 97 -27.11 -39.61 3.15
N THR A 98 -28.20 -39.75 3.93
CA THR A 98 -28.36 -40.78 4.92
C THR A 98 -29.73 -41.45 4.85
N GLY A 99 -29.76 -42.76 4.88
CA GLY A 99 -31.00 -43.60 4.75
C GLY A 99 -31.78 -43.84 6.04
N TYR A 100 -31.28 -43.40 7.19
CA TYR A 100 -31.99 -43.44 8.47
C TYR A 100 -31.66 -42.18 9.26
N ALA A 101 -32.70 -41.44 9.61
CA ALA A 101 -32.62 -40.24 10.41
C ALA A 101 -32.23 -40.51 11.88
N THR A 102 -31.07 -41.08 12.12
CA THR A 102 -30.47 -40.98 13.45
C THR A 102 -29.78 -39.62 13.49
N VAL A 103 -30.33 -38.74 14.31
CA VAL A 103 -29.73 -37.43 14.63
C VAL A 103 -28.23 -37.57 14.90
N GLN A 104 -27.80 -38.71 15.39
CA GLN A 104 -26.40 -39.03 15.69
C GLN A 104 -25.50 -39.13 14.44
N ALA A 105 -25.96 -39.73 13.32
CA ALA A 105 -25.17 -39.83 12.09
C ALA A 105 -25.01 -38.50 11.41
N ALA A 106 -26.08 -37.69 11.36
CA ALA A 106 -26.04 -36.34 10.85
C ALA A 106 -25.08 -35.43 11.67
N VAL A 107 -25.17 -35.47 12.99
CA VAL A 107 -24.28 -34.72 13.90
C VAL A 107 -22.82 -35.15 13.72
N GLN A 108 -22.55 -36.44 13.54
CA GLN A 108 -21.19 -36.94 13.28
C GLN A 108 -20.66 -36.46 11.92
N ALA A 109 -21.49 -36.46 10.88
CA ALA A 109 -21.08 -35.93 9.56
C ALA A 109 -20.75 -34.44 9.64
N MET A 110 -21.58 -33.63 10.30
CA MET A 110 -21.31 -32.19 10.51
C MET A 110 -20.03 -31.96 11.31
N LYS A 111 -19.78 -32.72 12.37
CA LYS A 111 -18.51 -32.65 13.15
C LYS A 111 -17.28 -33.02 12.32
N LYS A 112 -17.43 -33.86 11.29
CA LYS A 112 -16.35 -34.23 10.34
C LYS A 112 -16.21 -33.30 9.16
N GLY A 113 -16.96 -32.18 9.14
CA GLY A 113 -16.84 -31.14 8.14
C GLY A 113 -17.75 -31.28 6.93
N ALA A 114 -18.86 -32.01 7.03
CA ALA A 114 -19.91 -31.96 6.03
C ALA A 114 -20.50 -30.52 5.99
N TYR A 115 -20.85 -30.05 4.79
CA TYR A 115 -21.53 -28.78 4.59
C TYR A 115 -22.98 -28.81 5.03
N ASP A 116 -23.70 -29.89 4.61
CA ASP A 116 -25.10 -30.14 4.96
C ASP A 116 -25.41 -31.63 4.83
N PHE A 117 -26.61 -32.05 5.21
CA PHE A 117 -27.08 -33.43 5.04
C PHE A 117 -28.52 -33.45 4.53
N VAL A 118 -28.89 -34.56 3.90
CA VAL A 118 -30.26 -34.87 3.49
C VAL A 118 -30.62 -36.33 3.82
N THR A 119 -31.86 -36.57 4.18
CA THR A 119 -32.32 -37.91 4.57
C THR A 119 -33.10 -38.59 3.45
N LYS A 120 -32.79 -39.86 3.13
CA LYS A 120 -33.58 -40.67 2.20
C LYS A 120 -34.87 -41.19 2.91
N PRO A 121 -36.05 -41.11 2.23
CA PRO A 121 -36.26 -40.56 0.91
C PRO A 121 -36.32 -39.04 0.92
N PHE A 122 -35.69 -38.38 -0.07
CA PHE A 122 -35.73 -36.92 -0.27
C PHE A 122 -36.39 -36.60 -1.59
N SER A 123 -37.03 -35.44 -1.67
CA SER A 123 -37.60 -34.94 -2.92
C SER A 123 -36.55 -34.26 -3.81
N MET A 124 -36.76 -34.23 -5.14
CA MET A 124 -35.86 -33.50 -6.06
C MET A 124 -35.88 -31.99 -5.83
N ASP A 125 -36.98 -31.44 -5.30
CA ASP A 125 -37.06 -30.03 -4.92
C ASP A 125 -36.22 -29.71 -3.71
N GLU A 126 -36.16 -30.59 -2.71
CA GLU A 126 -35.28 -30.45 -1.55
C GLU A 126 -33.82 -30.52 -1.96
N PHE A 127 -33.47 -31.45 -2.86
CA PHE A 127 -32.11 -31.53 -3.41
C PHE A 127 -31.75 -30.29 -4.23
N ARG A 128 -32.68 -29.75 -5.05
CA ARG A 128 -32.51 -28.51 -5.79
C ARG A 128 -32.15 -27.34 -4.86
N LEU A 129 -32.93 -27.16 -3.80
CA LEU A 129 -32.74 -26.07 -2.85
C LEU A 129 -31.36 -26.18 -2.13
N LEU A 130 -30.92 -27.41 -1.83
CA LEU A 130 -29.58 -27.66 -1.29
C LEU A 130 -28.48 -27.22 -2.25
N LEU A 131 -28.57 -27.60 -3.53
CA LEU A 131 -27.60 -27.22 -4.54
C LEU A 131 -27.56 -25.71 -4.77
N GLU A 132 -28.69 -25.02 -4.79
CA GLU A 132 -28.77 -23.57 -4.90
C GLU A 132 -28.09 -22.86 -3.72
N ARG A 133 -28.27 -23.36 -2.49
CA ARG A 133 -27.58 -22.86 -1.29
C ARG A 133 -26.07 -23.05 -1.38
N VAL A 134 -25.61 -24.23 -1.78
CA VAL A 134 -24.18 -24.52 -1.95
C VAL A 134 -23.57 -23.67 -3.06
N ALA A 135 -24.24 -23.52 -4.19
CA ALA A 135 -23.78 -22.69 -5.30
C ALA A 135 -23.61 -21.22 -4.85
N THR A 136 -24.60 -20.69 -4.13
CA THR A 136 -24.54 -19.33 -3.57
C THR A 136 -23.40 -19.19 -2.57
N HIS A 137 -23.20 -20.17 -1.69
CA HIS A 137 -22.11 -20.19 -0.72
C HIS A 137 -20.73 -20.19 -1.42
N LEU A 138 -20.54 -21.07 -2.42
CA LEU A 138 -19.29 -21.15 -3.17
C LEU A 138 -19.01 -19.88 -3.98
N LYS A 139 -20.05 -19.28 -4.58
CA LYS A 139 -19.93 -17.99 -5.30
C LYS A 139 -19.46 -16.90 -4.35
N LEU A 140 -20.10 -16.73 -3.20
CA LEU A 140 -19.71 -15.74 -2.19
C LEU A 140 -18.28 -16.02 -1.63
N LYS A 141 -17.94 -17.29 -1.41
CA LYS A 141 -16.60 -17.71 -0.95
C LYS A 141 -15.54 -17.37 -2.00
N THR A 142 -15.82 -17.60 -3.28
CA THR A 142 -14.92 -17.28 -4.40
C THR A 142 -14.80 -15.77 -4.60
N GLU A 143 -15.90 -15.02 -4.59
CA GLU A 143 -15.88 -13.56 -4.64
C GLU A 143 -15.12 -12.96 -3.45
N ASN A 144 -15.34 -13.45 -2.24
CA ASN A 144 -14.60 -13.02 -1.05
C ASN A 144 -13.10 -13.34 -1.16
N ARG A 145 -12.75 -14.52 -1.70
CA ARG A 145 -11.36 -14.89 -1.98
C ARG A 145 -10.75 -13.99 -3.05
N MET A 146 -11.43 -13.74 -4.16
CA MET A 146 -10.98 -12.83 -5.21
C MET A 146 -10.87 -11.39 -4.70
N LEU A 147 -11.82 -10.92 -3.88
CA LEU A 147 -11.75 -9.63 -3.23
C LEU A 147 -10.56 -9.56 -2.25
N ARG A 148 -10.36 -10.59 -1.45
CA ARG A 148 -9.20 -10.69 -0.55
C ARG A 148 -7.88 -10.82 -1.30
N GLU A 149 -7.82 -11.52 -2.42
CA GLU A 149 -6.66 -11.60 -3.29
C GLU A 149 -6.41 -10.29 -4.04
N ARG A 150 -7.46 -9.59 -4.49
CA ARG A 150 -7.38 -8.22 -4.99
C ARG A 150 -6.95 -7.22 -3.91
N ILE A 151 -7.42 -7.38 -2.67
CA ILE A 151 -6.97 -6.61 -1.51
C ILE A 151 -5.53 -7.01 -1.15
N LYS A 152 -5.17 -8.28 -1.14
CA LYS A 152 -3.79 -8.76 -0.90
C LYS A 152 -2.84 -8.37 -2.03
N SER A 153 -3.23 -8.41 -3.29
CA SER A 153 -2.42 -7.92 -4.41
C SER A 153 -2.32 -6.39 -4.43
N ARG A 154 -3.33 -5.66 -3.92
CA ARG A 154 -3.26 -4.22 -3.68
C ARG A 154 -2.49 -3.85 -2.40
N HIS A 155 -2.36 -4.75 -1.42
CA HIS A 155 -1.65 -4.55 -0.15
C HIS A 155 -0.44 -5.47 0.02
N GLY A 156 -0.05 -6.18 -1.03
CA GLY A 156 1.00 -7.23 -1.00
C GLY A 156 2.42 -6.73 -0.74
N PHE A 157 2.63 -5.42 -0.68
CA PHE A 157 3.91 -4.82 -0.32
C PHE A 157 3.70 -3.94 0.92
N ALA A 158 3.79 -4.56 2.11
CA ALA A 158 3.96 -3.95 3.45
C ALA A 158 3.53 -2.47 3.57
N GLY A 159 2.25 -2.16 3.34
CA GLY A 159 1.70 -0.81 3.57
C GLY A 159 1.75 0.15 2.37
N ILE A 160 2.19 -0.27 1.18
CA ILE A 160 2.10 0.58 -0.02
C ILE A 160 0.67 0.49 -0.58
N VAL A 161 -0.03 1.64 -0.60
CA VAL A 161 -1.40 1.77 -1.09
C VAL A 161 -1.40 2.50 -2.42
N GLY A 162 -2.11 1.95 -3.43
CA GLY A 162 -2.30 2.53 -4.75
C GLY A 162 -2.63 1.48 -5.80
N GLY A 163 -3.38 1.85 -6.82
CA GLY A 163 -3.80 1.00 -7.95
C GLY A 163 -3.61 1.67 -9.31
N ALA A 164 -2.95 2.82 -9.36
CA ALA A 164 -2.61 3.51 -10.59
C ALA A 164 -1.71 2.65 -11.50
N PRO A 165 -1.80 2.75 -12.84
CA PRO A 165 -0.94 2.01 -13.76
C PRO A 165 0.56 2.21 -13.49
N GLU A 166 0.96 3.40 -13.04
CA GLU A 166 2.32 3.73 -12.63
C GLU A 166 2.75 2.94 -11.40
N MET A 167 1.83 2.74 -10.44
CA MET A 167 2.06 1.92 -9.24
C MET A 167 2.15 0.43 -9.59
N GLU A 168 1.37 -0.06 -10.54
CA GLU A 168 1.49 -1.45 -11.00
C GLU A 168 2.87 -1.73 -11.64
N LYS A 169 3.42 -0.77 -12.39
CA LYS A 169 4.80 -0.86 -12.90
C LYS A 169 5.80 -0.94 -11.76
N LEU A 170 5.64 -0.07 -10.75
CA LEU A 170 6.49 -0.05 -9.56
C LEU A 170 6.41 -1.38 -8.80
N TYR A 171 5.24 -1.95 -8.58
CA TYR A 171 5.06 -3.24 -7.91
C TYR A 171 5.79 -4.39 -8.62
N ARG A 172 5.71 -4.42 -9.96
CA ARG A 172 6.46 -5.41 -10.76
C ARG A 172 7.97 -5.24 -10.60
N MET A 173 8.46 -4.00 -10.53
CA MET A 173 9.87 -3.72 -10.30
C MET A 173 10.31 -4.09 -8.87
N ILE A 174 9.49 -3.79 -7.84
CA ILE A 174 9.73 -4.22 -6.46
C ILE A 174 9.83 -5.75 -6.38
N ALA A 175 8.91 -6.48 -7.01
CA ALA A 175 8.93 -7.94 -7.04
C ALA A 175 10.22 -8.50 -7.66
N LYS A 176 10.70 -7.91 -8.76
CA LYS A 176 11.98 -8.28 -9.38
C LYS A 176 13.16 -7.90 -8.48
N ALA A 177 13.16 -6.69 -7.95
CA ALA A 177 14.21 -6.21 -7.07
C ALA A 177 14.31 -7.05 -5.80
N SER A 178 13.20 -7.48 -5.20
CA SER A 178 13.19 -8.29 -3.97
C SER A 178 13.97 -9.59 -4.11
N GLN A 179 13.98 -10.21 -5.28
CA GLN A 179 14.69 -11.46 -5.55
C GLN A 179 16.19 -11.26 -5.86
N SER A 180 16.64 -10.02 -6.04
CA SER A 180 18.02 -9.70 -6.40
C SER A 180 18.85 -9.36 -5.17
N SER A 181 20.15 -9.70 -5.18
CA SER A 181 21.13 -9.24 -4.19
C SER A 181 21.85 -7.95 -4.60
N HIS A 182 21.60 -7.44 -5.81
CA HIS A 182 22.25 -6.22 -6.30
C HIS A 182 21.79 -4.97 -5.55
N PRO A 183 22.60 -3.89 -5.58
CA PRO A 183 22.18 -2.58 -5.11
C PRO A 183 20.94 -2.09 -5.87
N VAL A 184 20.06 -1.37 -5.17
CA VAL A 184 18.86 -0.78 -5.74
C VAL A 184 18.84 0.70 -5.43
N LEU A 185 18.65 1.52 -6.45
CA LEU A 185 18.47 2.96 -6.32
C LEU A 185 16.98 3.31 -6.41
N ILE A 186 16.45 3.90 -5.35
CA ILE A 186 15.04 4.30 -5.23
C ILE A 186 14.96 5.82 -5.39
N LEU A 187 14.37 6.27 -6.49
CA LEU A 187 14.20 7.68 -6.81
C LEU A 187 12.75 8.11 -6.59
N GLY A 188 12.55 9.24 -5.96
CA GLY A 188 11.21 9.80 -5.77
C GLY A 188 11.24 11.04 -4.90
N GLU A 189 10.27 11.92 -5.10
CA GLU A 189 10.12 13.14 -4.32
C GLU A 189 9.97 12.85 -2.81
N SER A 190 10.18 13.87 -1.98
CA SER A 190 9.93 13.74 -0.54
C SER A 190 8.47 13.36 -0.29
N GLY A 191 8.23 12.47 0.66
CA GLY A 191 6.88 12.02 1.03
C GLY A 191 6.20 11.04 0.07
N THR A 192 6.88 10.51 -0.97
CA THR A 192 6.31 9.51 -1.90
C THR A 192 6.27 8.09 -1.35
N GLY A 193 6.99 7.79 -0.23
CA GLY A 193 7.05 6.49 0.41
C GLY A 193 8.29 5.66 0.06
N LYS A 194 9.45 6.28 -0.17
CA LYS A 194 10.73 5.61 -0.48
C LYS A 194 11.11 4.54 0.55
N GLU A 195 10.93 4.84 1.84
CA GLU A 195 11.20 3.88 2.91
C GLU A 195 10.28 2.65 2.85
N LEU A 196 8.98 2.84 2.56
CA LEU A 196 8.01 1.73 2.41
C LEU A 196 8.40 0.83 1.24
N VAL A 197 8.90 1.40 0.14
CA VAL A 197 9.41 0.64 -1.01
C VAL A 197 10.65 -0.16 -0.61
N ALA A 198 11.59 0.43 0.12
CA ALA A 198 12.78 -0.25 0.61
C ALA A 198 12.42 -1.42 1.56
N ARG A 199 11.50 -1.21 2.49
CA ARG A 199 10.94 -2.26 3.36
C ARG A 199 10.30 -3.38 2.55
N SER A 200 9.48 -3.03 1.56
CA SER A 200 8.82 -4.01 0.69
C SER A 200 9.83 -4.85 -0.09
N ILE A 201 10.90 -4.25 -0.60
CA ILE A 201 11.96 -4.99 -1.29
C ILE A 201 12.66 -6.00 -0.36
N HIS A 202 12.91 -5.63 0.89
CA HIS A 202 13.55 -6.51 1.86
C HIS A 202 12.62 -7.64 2.30
N PHE A 203 11.41 -7.30 2.79
CA PHE A 203 10.50 -8.27 3.42
C PHE A 203 9.77 -9.19 2.43
N SER A 204 9.77 -8.86 1.12
CA SER A 204 9.18 -9.71 0.08
C SER A 204 10.20 -10.66 -0.59
N GLY A 205 11.46 -10.64 -0.16
CA GLY A 205 12.54 -11.42 -0.76
C GLY A 205 13.19 -12.43 0.20
N PRO A 206 14.29 -13.07 -0.24
CA PRO A 206 15.05 -14.04 0.56
C PRO A 206 15.72 -13.43 1.79
N PHE A 207 15.77 -12.10 1.88
CA PHE A 207 16.38 -11.36 3.00
C PHE A 207 15.40 -11.05 4.14
N ARG A 208 14.11 -11.46 4.04
CA ARG A 208 13.02 -11.06 4.96
C ARG A 208 13.30 -11.35 6.44
N ASP A 209 14.04 -12.42 6.73
CA ASP A 209 14.39 -12.87 8.09
C ASP A 209 15.79 -12.40 8.53
N LYS A 210 16.43 -11.55 7.72
CA LYS A 210 17.76 -10.98 7.97
C LYS A 210 17.64 -9.57 8.51
N PRO A 211 18.73 -8.99 9.10
CA PRO A 211 18.72 -7.62 9.57
C PRO A 211 18.30 -6.61 8.49
N PHE A 212 17.46 -5.65 8.87
CA PHE A 212 17.08 -4.50 8.06
C PHE A 212 17.44 -3.23 8.82
N ILE A 213 18.43 -2.49 8.34
CA ILE A 213 18.97 -1.32 9.02
C ILE A 213 18.76 -0.07 8.15
N PRO A 214 17.80 0.81 8.49
CA PRO A 214 17.66 2.11 7.85
C PRO A 214 18.67 3.11 8.42
N VAL A 215 19.25 3.91 7.55
CA VAL A 215 20.20 4.98 7.88
C VAL A 215 19.81 6.23 7.12
N ASP A 216 19.51 7.30 7.83
CA ASP A 216 19.27 8.62 7.24
C ASP A 216 20.58 9.37 7.08
N CYS A 217 20.98 9.60 5.81
CA CYS A 217 22.23 10.30 5.49
C CYS A 217 22.12 11.83 5.60
N GLY A 218 20.91 12.37 5.70
CA GLY A 218 20.66 13.81 5.75
C GLY A 218 20.57 14.39 7.17
N SER A 219 20.19 13.58 8.14
CA SER A 219 19.90 14.06 9.50
C SER A 219 21.12 14.18 10.42
N LEU A 220 22.23 13.52 10.10
CA LEU A 220 23.42 13.45 10.95
C LEU A 220 24.53 14.37 10.45
N VAL A 221 25.28 14.98 11.39
CA VAL A 221 26.53 15.68 11.02
C VAL A 221 27.56 14.67 10.47
N PRO A 222 28.42 15.09 9.51
CA PRO A 222 29.31 14.19 8.76
C PRO A 222 30.16 13.26 9.62
N THR A 223 30.68 13.74 10.75
CA THR A 223 31.50 12.94 11.67
C THR A 223 30.73 11.86 12.42
N LEU A 224 29.44 12.13 12.71
CA LEU A 224 28.58 11.16 13.36
C LEU A 224 28.13 10.06 12.40
N ILE A 225 27.74 10.42 11.17
CA ILE A 225 27.34 9.42 10.17
C ILE A 225 28.49 8.47 9.83
N GLU A 226 29.74 8.96 9.78
CA GLU A 226 30.90 8.12 9.56
C GLU A 226 31.05 7.07 10.67
N SER A 227 31.04 7.52 11.92
CA SER A 227 31.21 6.65 13.09
C SER A 227 30.02 5.66 13.25
N GLU A 228 28.80 6.06 12.90
CA GLU A 228 27.64 5.16 12.91
C GLU A 228 27.71 4.12 11.79
N LEU A 229 28.03 4.51 10.56
CA LEU A 229 28.06 3.59 9.42
C LEU A 229 29.21 2.58 9.51
N PHE A 230 30.43 3.04 9.80
CA PHE A 230 31.64 2.22 9.72
C PHE A 230 32.12 1.71 11.07
N GLY A 231 31.62 2.29 12.19
CA GLY A 231 32.10 1.99 13.53
C GLY A 231 33.41 2.73 13.89
N TYR A 232 33.86 2.58 15.11
CA TYR A 232 35.08 3.20 15.60
C TYR A 232 35.76 2.34 16.67
N VAL A 233 37.07 2.51 16.83
CA VAL A 233 37.83 1.90 17.90
C VAL A 233 38.03 2.88 19.05
N LYS A 234 38.28 2.37 20.25
CA LYS A 234 38.59 3.17 21.42
C LYS A 234 39.72 4.14 21.10
N GLY A 235 39.54 5.43 21.44
CA GLY A 235 40.52 6.49 21.20
C GLY A 235 40.48 7.09 19.79
N ALA A 236 39.57 6.73 18.93
CA ALA A 236 39.45 7.25 17.54
C ALA A 236 39.19 8.76 17.49
N PHE A 237 38.49 9.29 18.49
CA PHE A 237 38.17 10.73 18.64
C PHE A 237 37.91 11.05 20.11
N THR A 238 37.81 12.34 20.45
CA THR A 238 37.50 12.80 21.81
C THR A 238 36.13 12.33 22.22
N GLY A 239 36.02 11.43 23.23
CA GLY A 239 34.79 10.80 23.69
C GLY A 239 34.64 9.33 23.28
N ALA A 240 35.54 8.76 22.46
CA ALA A 240 35.55 7.34 22.09
C ALA A 240 36.12 6.47 23.25
N VAL A 241 35.33 6.28 24.31
CA VAL A 241 35.72 5.52 25.52
C VAL A 241 35.76 4.01 25.24
N GLN A 242 34.91 3.51 24.37
CA GLN A 242 34.81 2.10 23.96
C GLN A 242 34.78 2.01 22.43
N SER A 243 35.09 0.81 21.90
CA SER A 243 34.88 0.53 20.47
C SER A 243 33.40 0.23 20.19
N LYS A 244 32.89 0.63 19.03
CA LYS A 244 31.52 0.37 18.58
C LYS A 244 31.55 -0.14 17.14
N ASP A 245 30.86 -1.25 16.92
CA ASP A 245 30.63 -1.76 15.55
C ASP A 245 29.73 -0.83 14.76
N GLY A 246 30.02 -0.66 13.46
CA GLY A 246 29.22 0.15 12.56
C GLY A 246 27.95 -0.57 12.07
N LEU A 247 26.97 0.24 11.66
CA LEU A 247 25.68 -0.26 11.14
C LEU A 247 25.85 -1.20 9.93
N LEU A 248 26.89 -0.99 9.10
CA LEU A 248 27.22 -1.90 8.00
C LEU A 248 27.67 -3.28 8.51
N ALA A 249 28.44 -3.34 9.60
CA ALA A 249 28.84 -4.62 10.21
C ALA A 249 27.65 -5.30 10.90
N MET A 250 26.81 -4.53 11.60
CA MET A 250 25.61 -5.04 12.27
C MET A 250 24.56 -5.60 11.28
N ALA A 251 24.60 -5.17 10.02
CA ALA A 251 23.71 -5.63 8.95
C ALA A 251 24.20 -6.89 8.25
N GLU A 252 25.20 -7.59 8.77
CA GLU A 252 25.82 -8.77 8.13
C GLU A 252 24.76 -9.77 7.64
N GLY A 253 24.86 -10.16 6.37
CA GLY A 253 23.92 -11.05 5.70
C GLY A 253 22.54 -10.43 5.40
N GLY A 254 22.32 -9.16 5.79
CA GLY A 254 21.04 -8.45 5.69
C GLY A 254 21.04 -7.31 4.67
N THR A 255 20.28 -6.26 4.97
CA THR A 255 20.07 -5.10 4.09
C THR A 255 20.26 -3.79 4.85
N VAL A 256 21.05 -2.88 4.30
CA VAL A 256 21.15 -1.48 4.74
C VAL A 256 20.41 -0.60 3.76
N VAL A 257 19.56 0.28 4.27
CA VAL A 257 18.88 1.33 3.50
C VAL A 257 19.54 2.65 3.80
N LEU A 258 20.09 3.29 2.77
CA LEU A 258 20.69 4.61 2.84
C LEU A 258 19.68 5.62 2.32
N ASP A 259 18.92 6.23 3.21
CA ASP A 259 17.95 7.28 2.81
C ASP A 259 18.67 8.61 2.65
N GLU A 260 18.19 9.43 1.73
CA GLU A 260 18.78 10.70 1.31
C GLU A 260 20.30 10.58 0.99
N ILE A 261 20.67 9.52 0.22
CA ILE A 261 22.08 9.25 -0.15
C ILE A 261 22.75 10.43 -0.86
N GLY A 262 21.98 11.28 -1.55
CA GLY A 262 22.46 12.49 -2.21
C GLY A 262 22.98 13.57 -1.26
N GLU A 263 22.70 13.45 0.06
CA GLU A 263 23.22 14.36 1.11
C GLU A 263 24.56 13.88 1.69
N MET A 264 25.02 12.68 1.35
CA MET A 264 26.23 12.10 1.91
C MET A 264 27.47 12.90 1.48
N PRO A 265 28.36 13.30 2.41
CA PRO A 265 29.61 13.98 2.10
C PRO A 265 30.51 13.16 1.16
N VAL A 266 31.22 13.83 0.24
CA VAL A 266 32.04 13.19 -0.81
C VAL A 266 33.13 12.25 -0.24
N ASP A 267 33.71 12.59 0.92
CA ASP A 267 34.71 11.75 1.58
C ASP A 267 34.11 10.41 2.05
N LEU A 268 32.84 10.44 2.53
CA LEU A 268 32.14 9.23 2.95
C LEU A 268 31.67 8.40 1.76
N GLN A 269 31.34 9.05 0.64
CA GLN A 269 31.01 8.35 -0.59
C GLN A 269 32.17 7.45 -1.06
N ALA A 270 33.43 7.88 -0.90
CA ALA A 270 34.60 7.06 -1.22
C ALA A 270 34.73 5.82 -0.33
N LYS A 271 34.41 5.94 0.97
CA LYS A 271 34.40 4.82 1.91
C LYS A 271 33.26 3.84 1.63
N LEU A 272 32.07 4.37 1.33
CA LEU A 272 30.90 3.57 0.93
C LEU A 272 31.17 2.80 -0.36
N LEU A 273 31.80 3.41 -1.35
CA LEU A 273 32.17 2.74 -2.59
C LEU A 273 33.04 1.49 -2.32
N ARG A 274 34.04 1.60 -1.43
CA ARG A 274 34.87 0.45 -1.03
C ARG A 274 34.03 -0.63 -0.35
N ALA A 275 33.13 -0.23 0.56
CA ALA A 275 32.22 -1.18 1.22
C ALA A 275 31.37 -1.97 0.23
N ILE A 276 30.91 -1.34 -0.87
CA ILE A 276 30.09 -1.98 -1.90
C ILE A 276 30.93 -2.83 -2.86
N GLN A 277 32.12 -2.37 -3.24
CA GLN A 277 32.95 -3.05 -4.25
C GLN A 277 33.82 -4.16 -3.65
N GLU A 278 34.54 -3.83 -2.59
CA GLU A 278 35.53 -4.72 -1.95
C GLU A 278 34.89 -5.56 -0.84
N LYS A 279 33.63 -5.25 -0.47
CA LYS A 279 32.94 -5.86 0.68
C LYS A 279 33.72 -5.77 1.98
N GLU A 280 34.46 -4.67 2.16
CA GLU A 280 35.28 -4.40 3.32
C GLU A 280 35.00 -3.02 3.89
N ILE A 281 35.00 -2.92 5.20
CA ILE A 281 34.94 -1.65 5.93
C ILE A 281 36.16 -1.51 6.84
N ARG A 282 36.45 -0.23 7.19
CA ARG A 282 37.46 0.09 8.20
C ARG A 282 36.84 0.99 9.25
N PRO A 283 36.77 0.54 10.52
CA PRO A 283 36.34 1.41 11.62
C PRO A 283 37.22 2.65 11.76
N VAL A 284 36.63 3.76 12.18
CA VAL A 284 37.34 5.02 12.39
C VAL A 284 38.44 4.81 13.44
N GLY A 285 39.67 5.29 13.14
CA GLY A 285 40.85 5.08 13.99
C GLY A 285 41.49 3.70 13.87
N SER A 286 40.99 2.79 13.03
CA SER A 286 41.54 1.44 12.83
C SER A 286 42.19 1.27 11.46
N THR A 287 43.28 0.49 11.42
CA THR A 287 43.87 -0.02 10.17
C THR A 287 43.33 -1.39 9.78
N LYS A 288 42.61 -2.06 10.69
CA LYS A 288 42.07 -3.41 10.48
C LYS A 288 40.86 -3.33 9.53
N ARG A 289 40.82 -4.22 8.54
CA ARG A 289 39.70 -4.40 7.64
C ARG A 289 38.73 -5.42 8.20
N THR A 290 37.43 -5.17 8.05
CA THR A 290 36.36 -6.10 8.42
C THR A 290 35.59 -6.42 7.14
N ILE A 291 35.49 -7.69 6.82
CA ILE A 291 34.70 -8.17 5.67
C ILE A 291 33.21 -8.06 6.02
N ILE A 292 32.39 -7.60 5.09
CA ILE A 292 30.93 -7.49 5.24
C ILE A 292 30.24 -8.06 3.99
N ASN A 293 29.10 -8.68 4.20
CA ASN A 293 28.24 -9.12 3.11
C ASN A 293 26.83 -8.54 3.29
N VAL A 294 26.64 -7.32 2.81
CA VAL A 294 25.42 -6.53 3.03
C VAL A 294 24.83 -6.12 1.69
N ARG A 295 23.52 -6.20 1.56
CA ARG A 295 22.77 -5.64 0.46
C ARG A 295 22.50 -4.16 0.70
N ILE A 296 22.72 -3.32 -0.32
CA ILE A 296 22.51 -1.87 -0.21
C ILE A 296 21.25 -1.47 -1.00
N LEU A 297 20.35 -0.75 -0.35
CA LEU A 297 19.27 -0.01 -0.97
C LEU A 297 19.53 1.48 -0.73
N ALA A 298 19.64 2.27 -1.78
CA ALA A 298 19.86 3.71 -1.69
C ALA A 298 18.61 4.45 -2.11
N ALA A 299 18.19 5.45 -1.35
CA ALA A 299 17.02 6.27 -1.67
C ALA A 299 17.41 7.77 -1.70
N THR A 300 16.82 8.53 -2.61
CA THR A 300 17.02 9.98 -2.69
C THR A 300 15.91 10.68 -3.45
N ASN A 301 15.71 11.96 -3.16
CA ASN A 301 14.86 12.88 -3.91
C ASN A 301 15.66 13.75 -4.89
N ARG A 302 17.00 13.74 -4.79
CA ARG A 302 17.90 14.54 -5.64
C ARG A 302 18.15 13.87 -6.97
N ASP A 303 18.39 14.67 -7.98
CA ASP A 303 18.95 14.23 -9.27
C ASP A 303 20.46 13.96 -9.09
N LEU A 304 20.80 12.67 -8.98
CA LEU A 304 22.20 12.26 -8.79
C LEU A 304 23.05 12.50 -10.06
N GLU A 305 22.47 12.50 -11.27
CA GLU A 305 23.20 12.79 -12.50
C GLU A 305 23.66 14.25 -12.50
N GLN A 306 22.76 15.14 -12.10
CA GLN A 306 23.11 16.55 -11.93
C GLN A 306 24.12 16.76 -10.79
N ALA A 307 23.96 16.03 -9.66
CA ALA A 307 24.93 16.08 -8.56
C ALA A 307 26.32 15.58 -8.97
N VAL A 308 26.41 14.57 -9.84
CA VAL A 308 27.68 14.11 -10.45
C VAL A 308 28.30 15.19 -11.34
N ALA A 309 27.49 15.85 -12.16
CA ALA A 309 27.96 16.93 -13.04
C ALA A 309 28.51 18.12 -12.22
N GLN A 310 27.94 18.37 -11.03
CA GLN A 310 28.37 19.44 -10.12
C GLN A 310 29.53 19.03 -9.19
N GLY A 311 29.98 17.77 -9.22
CA GLY A 311 31.02 17.27 -8.35
C GLY A 311 30.58 17.00 -6.88
N ALA A 312 29.28 17.14 -6.59
CA ALA A 312 28.71 16.87 -5.28
C ALA A 312 28.49 15.38 -5.02
N PHE A 313 28.44 14.56 -6.08
CA PHE A 313 28.34 13.12 -5.99
C PHE A 313 29.38 12.44 -6.88
N ARG A 314 30.00 11.35 -6.39
CA ARG A 314 31.02 10.65 -7.16
C ARG A 314 30.38 9.81 -8.27
N ARG A 315 30.93 9.91 -9.47
CA ARG A 315 30.49 9.17 -10.65
C ARG A 315 30.62 7.64 -10.50
N ASP A 316 31.71 7.19 -9.87
CA ASP A 316 31.97 5.77 -9.64
C ASP A 316 30.96 5.14 -8.67
N LEU A 317 30.60 5.84 -7.58
CA LEU A 317 29.56 5.41 -6.65
C LEU A 317 28.18 5.39 -7.32
N TYR A 318 27.84 6.42 -8.12
CA TYR A 318 26.57 6.47 -8.85
C TYR A 318 26.37 5.21 -9.71
N PHE A 319 27.35 4.84 -10.53
CA PHE A 319 27.22 3.64 -11.38
C PHE A 319 27.15 2.34 -10.55
N ARG A 320 27.76 2.30 -9.39
CA ARG A 320 27.69 1.13 -8.51
C ARG A 320 26.35 0.98 -7.81
N LEU A 321 25.67 2.08 -7.50
CA LEU A 321 24.34 2.08 -6.89
C LEU A 321 23.22 1.92 -7.93
N ASN A 322 23.38 2.49 -9.12
CA ASN A 322 22.39 2.52 -10.18
C ASN A 322 22.38 1.22 -11.03
N VAL A 323 22.37 0.05 -10.37
CA VAL A 323 22.24 -1.26 -11.04
C VAL A 323 20.77 -1.59 -11.31
N LEU A 324 19.92 -1.38 -10.30
CA LEU A 324 18.48 -1.47 -10.43
C LEU A 324 17.89 -0.12 -10.00
N ASN A 325 17.15 0.52 -10.90
CA ASN A 325 16.56 1.84 -10.65
C ASN A 325 15.03 1.71 -10.53
N LEU A 326 14.49 2.19 -9.41
CA LEU A 326 13.07 2.27 -9.14
C LEU A 326 12.66 3.73 -8.98
N ARG A 327 11.80 4.23 -9.88
CA ARG A 327 11.21 5.55 -9.75
C ARG A 327 9.81 5.43 -9.13
N ILE A 328 9.60 6.10 -8.00
CA ILE A 328 8.28 6.22 -7.39
C ILE A 328 7.58 7.42 -8.00
N PRO A 329 6.36 7.27 -8.55
CA PRO A 329 5.61 8.38 -9.11
C PRO A 329 5.18 9.34 -8.00
N SER A 330 5.21 10.65 -8.29
CA SER A 330 4.64 11.67 -7.42
C SER A 330 3.11 11.50 -7.32
N LEU A 331 2.49 12.06 -6.28
CA LEU A 331 1.05 11.90 -6.08
C LEU A 331 0.24 12.56 -7.19
N ARG A 332 0.73 13.66 -7.77
CA ARG A 332 0.11 14.32 -8.93
C ARG A 332 0.15 13.49 -10.22
N GLU A 333 1.10 12.55 -10.36
CA GLU A 333 1.18 11.60 -11.48
C GLU A 333 0.21 10.41 -11.29
N ARG A 334 -0.34 10.21 -10.06
CA ARG A 334 -1.28 9.13 -9.71
C ARG A 334 -2.50 9.62 -8.93
N ARG A 335 -3.12 10.72 -9.39
CA ARG A 335 -4.27 11.36 -8.70
C ARG A 335 -5.41 10.40 -8.42
N GLN A 336 -5.61 9.39 -9.27
CA GLN A 336 -6.61 8.34 -9.08
C GLN A 336 -6.40 7.49 -7.81
N ASP A 337 -5.21 7.54 -7.19
CA ASP A 337 -4.94 6.86 -5.92
C ASP A 337 -5.34 7.70 -4.69
N ILE A 338 -5.59 9.01 -4.86
CA ILE A 338 -5.93 9.92 -3.76
C ILE A 338 -7.15 9.43 -2.97
N PRO A 339 -8.30 9.02 -3.59
CA PRO A 339 -9.45 8.54 -2.83
C PRO A 339 -9.15 7.28 -2.01
N VAL A 340 -8.35 6.37 -2.56
CA VAL A 340 -7.99 5.12 -1.88
C VAL A 340 -7.03 5.40 -0.72
N LEU A 341 -6.06 6.30 -0.89
CA LEU A 341 -5.15 6.75 0.15
C LEU A 341 -5.89 7.47 1.27
N ALA A 342 -6.79 8.40 0.91
CA ALA A 342 -7.61 9.13 1.88
C ALA A 342 -8.48 8.18 2.70
N GLY A 343 -9.16 7.22 2.05
CA GLY A 343 -9.94 6.19 2.74
C GLY A 343 -9.08 5.37 3.70
N HIS A 344 -7.89 4.95 3.27
CA HIS A 344 -6.95 4.20 4.10
C HIS A 344 -6.51 4.98 5.36
N PHE A 345 -6.17 6.27 5.21
CA PHE A 345 -5.76 7.10 6.35
C PHE A 345 -6.93 7.38 7.29
N LEU A 346 -8.11 7.69 6.77
CA LEU A 346 -9.30 7.92 7.59
C LEU A 346 -9.72 6.67 8.36
N GLU A 347 -9.63 5.48 7.75
CA GLU A 347 -9.91 4.22 8.43
C GLU A 347 -8.92 3.96 9.59
N ARG A 348 -7.63 4.28 9.39
CA ARG A 348 -6.61 4.19 10.44
C ARG A 348 -6.92 5.17 11.58
N LEU A 349 -7.16 6.46 11.25
CA LEU A 349 -7.47 7.50 12.22
C LEU A 349 -8.78 7.24 12.99
N SER A 350 -9.77 6.64 12.30
CA SER A 350 -11.04 6.23 12.92
C SER A 350 -10.85 5.11 13.93
N ARG A 351 -9.99 4.13 13.63
CA ARG A 351 -9.63 3.06 14.58
C ARG A 351 -8.93 3.61 15.82
N ASP A 352 -8.00 4.54 15.64
CA ASP A 352 -7.23 5.11 16.74
C ASP A 352 -8.06 6.04 17.64
N SER A 353 -9.02 6.79 17.04
CA SER A 353 -9.86 7.75 17.76
C SER A 353 -11.21 7.18 18.24
N GLY A 354 -11.60 5.99 17.77
CA GLY A 354 -12.92 5.39 18.01
C GLY A 354 -14.09 6.16 17.36
N ARG A 355 -13.82 7.05 16.39
CA ARG A 355 -14.83 7.88 15.71
C ARG A 355 -14.73 7.67 14.20
N GLU A 356 -15.80 7.20 13.58
CA GLU A 356 -15.89 7.13 12.12
C GLU A 356 -15.95 8.52 11.51
N ARG A 357 -15.14 8.73 10.46
CA ARG A 357 -15.09 9.99 9.73
C ARG A 357 -15.11 9.74 8.24
N THR A 358 -15.80 10.61 7.51
CA THR A 358 -15.92 10.57 6.06
C THR A 358 -15.56 11.93 5.47
N LEU A 359 -15.20 11.94 4.18
CA LEU A 359 -14.98 13.19 3.43
C LEU A 359 -16.26 13.55 2.68
N SER A 360 -16.58 14.84 2.61
CA SER A 360 -17.61 15.32 1.69
C SER A 360 -17.11 15.20 0.24
N ASP A 361 -18.06 15.11 -0.72
CA ASP A 361 -17.73 15.06 -2.16
C ASP A 361 -16.96 16.31 -2.61
N GLU A 362 -17.21 17.45 -1.98
CA GLU A 362 -16.53 18.71 -2.26
C GLU A 362 -15.09 18.68 -1.75
N ALA A 363 -14.87 18.15 -0.54
CA ALA A 363 -13.53 17.94 0.02
C ALA A 363 -12.71 16.98 -0.86
N MET A 364 -13.31 15.89 -1.32
CA MET A 364 -12.66 14.94 -2.21
C MET A 364 -12.28 15.60 -3.56
N ARG A 365 -13.18 16.40 -4.15
CA ARG A 365 -12.87 17.13 -5.40
C ARG A 365 -11.73 18.13 -5.22
N ALA A 366 -11.72 18.85 -4.09
CA ALA A 366 -10.64 19.77 -3.75
C ALA A 366 -9.29 19.05 -3.62
N MET A 367 -9.27 17.89 -2.94
CA MET A 367 -8.07 17.05 -2.80
C MET A 367 -7.56 16.52 -4.13
N LEU A 368 -8.45 16.13 -5.05
CA LEU A 368 -8.10 15.68 -6.40
C LEU A 368 -7.52 16.79 -7.28
N ALA A 369 -7.92 18.03 -7.05
CA ALA A 369 -7.44 19.22 -7.80
C ALA A 369 -6.08 19.71 -7.30
N TYR A 370 -5.69 19.42 -6.07
CA TYR A 370 -4.44 19.89 -5.46
C TYR A 370 -3.23 19.08 -5.93
N ASP A 371 -2.07 19.73 -6.06
CA ASP A 371 -0.86 19.11 -6.63
C ASP A 371 -0.01 18.29 -5.65
N TRP A 372 -0.26 18.44 -4.35
CA TRP A 372 0.41 17.68 -3.28
C TRP A 372 1.95 17.74 -3.37
N PRO A 373 2.59 18.90 -3.22
CA PRO A 373 4.05 19.02 -3.30
C PRO A 373 4.78 18.16 -2.26
N GLY A 374 4.18 17.91 -1.08
CA GLY A 374 4.68 16.98 -0.08
C GLY A 374 4.17 15.54 -0.24
N ASN A 375 3.52 15.22 -1.37
CA ASN A 375 3.06 13.89 -1.75
C ASN A 375 2.16 13.24 -0.68
N VAL A 376 2.37 11.94 -0.44
CA VAL A 376 1.54 11.14 0.49
C VAL A 376 1.69 11.60 1.94
N ARG A 377 2.89 12.07 2.33
CA ARG A 377 3.13 12.60 3.69
C ARG A 377 2.32 13.87 3.94
N GLU A 378 2.20 14.75 2.95
CA GLU A 378 1.37 15.95 3.05
C GLU A 378 -0.12 15.60 3.11
N LEU A 379 -0.58 14.67 2.28
CA LEU A 379 -1.95 14.14 2.30
C LEU A 379 -2.30 13.57 3.68
N GLU A 380 -1.45 12.72 4.24
CA GLU A 380 -1.60 12.12 5.55
C GLU A 380 -1.71 13.20 6.65
N ASN A 381 -0.74 14.12 6.70
CA ASN A 381 -0.72 15.22 7.66
C ASN A 381 -1.94 16.14 7.52
N CYS A 382 -2.43 16.39 6.29
CA CYS A 382 -3.62 17.18 6.03
C CYS A 382 -4.86 16.53 6.66
N LEU A 383 -5.04 15.22 6.44
CA LEU A 383 -6.16 14.46 7.01
C LEU A 383 -6.05 14.32 8.54
N GLU A 384 -4.87 14.10 9.08
CA GLU A 384 -4.64 14.08 10.52
C GLU A 384 -5.05 15.40 11.19
N ARG A 385 -4.64 16.54 10.62
CA ARG A 385 -5.03 17.86 11.11
C ARG A 385 -6.53 18.10 10.98
N ALA A 386 -7.12 17.76 9.83
CA ALA A 386 -8.56 17.89 9.63
C ALA A 386 -9.32 17.05 10.66
N CYS A 387 -8.89 15.82 10.92
CA CYS A 387 -9.47 14.98 11.97
C CYS A 387 -9.28 15.53 13.39
N ALA A 388 -8.17 16.18 13.68
CA ALA A 388 -7.91 16.76 14.99
C ALA A 388 -8.75 18.01 15.26
N MET A 389 -8.99 18.82 14.22
CA MET A 389 -9.69 20.11 14.36
C MET A 389 -11.21 19.99 14.17
N ASN A 390 -11.69 19.03 13.37
CA ASN A 390 -13.12 18.81 13.15
C ASN A 390 -13.70 17.90 14.24
N SER A 391 -14.79 18.32 14.87
CA SER A 391 -15.54 17.54 15.87
C SER A 391 -16.66 16.69 15.26
N GLY A 392 -17.04 16.95 14.01
CA GLY A 392 -18.14 16.29 13.29
C GLY A 392 -17.72 14.97 12.62
N PRO A 393 -18.69 14.20 12.11
CA PRO A 393 -18.41 12.95 11.39
C PRO A 393 -17.97 13.17 9.94
N VAL A 394 -18.25 14.34 9.35
CA VAL A 394 -17.92 14.68 7.96
C VAL A 394 -16.86 15.77 7.92
N ILE A 395 -15.82 15.56 7.16
CA ILE A 395 -14.74 16.53 6.90
C ILE A 395 -15.11 17.32 5.64
N GLU A 396 -15.22 18.62 5.76
CA GLU A 396 -15.53 19.54 4.67
C GLU A 396 -14.27 20.22 4.14
N VAL A 397 -14.40 20.95 3.00
CA VAL A 397 -13.27 21.69 2.40
C VAL A 397 -12.66 22.68 3.37
N ALA A 398 -13.47 23.31 4.22
CA ALA A 398 -13.01 24.26 5.22
C ALA A 398 -12.10 23.65 6.30
N ASP A 399 -12.23 22.34 6.54
CA ASP A 399 -11.41 21.59 7.50
C ASP A 399 -10.04 21.18 6.93
N LEU A 400 -9.85 21.27 5.60
CA LEU A 400 -8.63 20.85 4.93
C LEU A 400 -7.62 22.01 4.87
N PRO A 401 -6.58 22.00 5.71
CA PRO A 401 -5.61 23.08 5.76
C PRO A 401 -4.82 23.20 4.44
N GLY A 402 -4.84 24.39 3.84
CA GLY A 402 -4.10 24.70 2.60
C GLY A 402 -4.82 24.35 1.30
N ILE A 403 -5.95 23.66 1.32
CA ILE A 403 -6.70 23.27 0.12
C ILE A 403 -7.91 24.20 -0.13
N GLY A 404 -8.55 24.72 0.93
CA GLY A 404 -9.82 25.50 0.84
C GLY A 404 -9.69 26.97 0.47
N ASN A 405 -8.52 27.57 0.53
CA ASN A 405 -8.32 28.96 0.12
C ASN A 405 -7.75 29.01 -1.29
N GLY A 406 -8.61 29.15 -2.29
CA GLY A 406 -8.23 29.55 -3.65
C GLY A 406 -7.64 30.97 -3.62
N GLY A 407 -6.35 31.07 -3.40
CA GLY A 407 -5.62 32.32 -3.39
C GLY A 407 -4.29 32.19 -2.65
N ASN A 408 -3.19 31.90 -3.38
CA ASN A 408 -1.79 32.21 -3.04
C ASN A 408 -1.39 32.16 -1.55
N GLY A 409 -1.47 30.99 -0.93
CA GLY A 409 -0.85 30.73 0.37
C GLY A 409 0.22 29.66 0.25
N HIS A 410 1.31 29.94 -0.45
CA HIS A 410 2.56 29.19 -0.30
C HIS A 410 3.03 29.29 1.16
N LEU A 411 2.63 28.33 2.00
CA LEU A 411 3.44 27.98 3.15
C LEU A 411 4.63 27.18 2.61
N SER A 412 5.61 27.90 2.11
CA SER A 412 6.93 27.36 1.79
C SER A 412 7.49 26.74 3.08
N ALA A 413 7.67 25.40 3.08
CA ALA A 413 8.64 24.79 3.97
C ALA A 413 10.01 25.46 3.74
N PRO A 414 10.87 25.59 4.75
CA PRO A 414 12.17 26.24 4.60
C PRO A 414 13.11 25.35 3.77
N GLY A 415 13.02 25.45 2.46
CA GLY A 415 13.95 24.88 1.50
C GLY A 415 14.59 26.02 0.73
N ASN A 416 15.91 26.16 0.84
CA ASN A 416 16.82 27.07 0.19
C ASN A 416 16.37 27.60 -1.20
N GLY A 417 15.56 28.63 -1.19
CA GLY A 417 15.31 29.48 -2.33
C GLY A 417 15.39 30.90 -1.82
N SER A 418 16.30 31.70 -2.34
CA SER A 418 16.61 33.06 -1.96
C SER A 418 15.33 33.86 -1.64
N SER A 419 14.93 33.86 -0.39
CA SER A 419 13.99 34.80 0.16
C SER A 419 14.64 36.19 -0.05
N LYS A 420 14.11 36.97 -0.99
CA LYS A 420 14.40 38.40 -1.03
C LYS A 420 14.10 38.90 0.38
N ILE A 421 15.14 39.26 1.12
CA ILE A 421 15.01 39.97 2.37
C ILE A 421 14.34 41.28 2.02
N ILE A 422 13.04 41.39 2.31
CA ILE A 422 12.28 42.64 2.13
C ILE A 422 12.59 43.49 3.36
N PRO A 423 13.11 44.71 3.18
CA PRO A 423 13.33 45.63 4.29
C PRO A 423 12.04 45.84 5.08
N MET A 424 12.14 45.91 6.42
CA MET A 424 11.00 46.11 7.31
C MET A 424 10.14 47.33 6.90
N SER A 425 10.77 48.37 6.40
CA SER A 425 10.12 49.57 5.87
C SER A 425 9.20 49.28 4.67
N GLU A 426 9.58 48.37 3.78
CA GLU A 426 8.77 47.97 2.64
C GLU A 426 7.58 47.11 3.03
N LEU A 427 7.78 46.19 3.98
CA LEU A 427 6.72 45.35 4.55
C LEU A 427 5.69 46.22 5.30
N GLU A 428 6.16 47.20 6.05
CA GLU A 428 5.32 48.17 6.79
C GLU A 428 4.49 49.00 5.82
N LYS A 429 5.11 49.50 4.74
CA LYS A 429 4.44 50.25 3.67
C LYS A 429 3.32 49.43 3.02
N GLN A 430 3.61 48.20 2.62
CA GLN A 430 2.62 47.32 2.00
C GLN A 430 1.47 47.02 2.93
N THR A 431 1.73 46.73 4.22
CA THR A 431 0.71 46.45 5.22
C THR A 431 -0.21 47.68 5.43
N ILE A 432 0.34 48.88 5.54
CA ILE A 432 -0.45 50.09 5.72
C ILE A 432 -1.33 50.37 4.48
N LEU A 433 -0.79 50.26 3.28
CA LEU A 433 -1.54 50.54 2.04
C LEU A 433 -2.65 49.51 1.83
N ASN A 434 -2.36 48.23 2.03
CA ASN A 434 -3.36 47.16 1.91
C ASN A 434 -4.51 47.31 2.91
N THR A 435 -4.21 47.66 4.16
CA THR A 435 -5.25 47.89 5.19
C THR A 435 -6.15 49.04 4.85
N ILE A 436 -5.60 50.16 4.33
CA ILE A 436 -6.39 51.33 3.88
C ILE A 436 -7.27 50.97 2.69
N THR A 437 -6.76 50.21 1.74
CA THR A 437 -7.52 49.75 0.57
C THR A 437 -8.66 48.84 0.97
N GLN A 438 -8.43 47.88 1.89
CA GLN A 438 -9.48 46.96 2.43
C GLN A 438 -10.58 47.71 3.19
N LEU A 439 -10.25 48.85 3.79
CA LEU A 439 -11.21 49.68 4.56
C LEU A 439 -11.79 50.84 3.74
N ASN A 440 -11.74 50.73 2.40
CA ASN A 440 -12.27 51.74 1.47
C ASN A 440 -11.79 53.19 1.78
N GLY A 441 -10.55 53.35 2.26
CA GLY A 441 -9.97 54.63 2.57
C GLY A 441 -10.18 55.17 4.01
N ASP A 442 -10.82 54.45 4.90
CA ASP A 442 -11.00 54.88 6.31
C ASP A 442 -9.68 54.82 7.08
N LYS A 443 -8.97 55.93 7.08
CA LYS A 443 -7.67 56.11 7.74
C LYS A 443 -7.75 56.04 9.28
N LEU A 444 -8.91 56.40 9.86
CA LEU A 444 -9.09 56.34 11.31
C LEU A 444 -9.24 54.89 11.82
N LEU A 445 -10.02 54.12 11.11
CA LEU A 445 -10.21 52.70 11.45
C LEU A 445 -8.93 51.91 11.15
N ALA A 446 -8.22 52.23 10.04
CA ALA A 446 -6.93 51.62 9.71
C ALA A 446 -5.87 51.86 10.80
N ALA A 447 -5.74 53.10 11.32
CA ALA A 447 -4.81 53.39 12.41
C ALA A 447 -5.11 52.59 13.68
N ARG A 448 -6.40 52.41 14.00
CA ARG A 448 -6.84 51.64 15.16
C ARG A 448 -6.53 50.15 15.01
N LEU A 449 -6.81 49.58 13.84
CA LEU A 449 -6.54 48.13 13.56
C LEU A 449 -5.05 47.81 13.47
N LEU A 450 -4.25 48.75 12.93
CA LEU A 450 -2.80 48.60 12.86
C LEU A 450 -2.09 48.92 14.20
N GLY A 451 -2.80 49.36 15.22
CA GLY A 451 -2.21 49.67 16.54
C GLY A 451 -1.28 50.87 16.53
N ILE A 452 -1.41 51.79 15.53
CA ILE A 452 -0.54 52.99 15.39
C ILE A 452 -1.34 54.26 15.60
N GLY A 453 -0.65 55.31 16.10
CA GLY A 453 -1.27 56.60 16.30
C GLY A 453 -1.68 57.27 14.95
N LYS A 454 -2.82 58.00 14.95
CA LYS A 454 -3.32 58.69 13.74
C LYS A 454 -2.24 59.58 13.10
N THR A 455 -1.51 60.34 13.91
CA THR A 455 -0.42 61.21 13.46
C THR A 455 0.72 60.40 12.82
N THR A 456 1.05 59.26 13.31
CA THR A 456 2.06 58.33 12.77
C THR A 456 1.63 57.77 11.42
N LEU A 457 0.35 57.37 11.26
CA LEU A 457 -0.19 56.89 10.00
C LEU A 457 -0.14 57.96 8.92
N TYR A 458 -0.57 59.16 9.20
CA TYR A 458 -0.55 60.30 8.27
C TYR A 458 0.87 60.71 7.87
N ARG A 459 1.83 60.67 8.80
CA ARG A 459 3.24 60.92 8.50
C ARG A 459 3.79 59.88 7.53
N LYS A 460 3.52 58.61 7.79
CA LYS A 460 4.00 57.50 6.92
C LYS A 460 3.35 57.52 5.54
N LEU A 461 2.08 57.82 5.42
CA LEU A 461 1.42 58.00 4.13
C LEU A 461 2.05 59.14 3.31
N LYS A 462 2.46 60.23 3.96
CA LYS A 462 3.17 61.34 3.30
C LYS A 462 4.57 60.95 2.87
N GLU A 463 5.31 60.14 3.65
CA GLU A 463 6.61 59.58 3.28
C GLU A 463 6.50 58.59 2.09
N TYR A 464 5.39 57.86 1.95
CA TYR A 464 5.17 56.90 0.87
C TYR A 464 4.66 57.51 -0.45
N GLY A 465 4.49 58.86 -0.51
CA GLY A 465 4.14 59.58 -1.74
C GLY A 465 2.71 59.39 -2.21
N SER A 466 1.79 58.93 -1.36
CA SER A 466 0.36 58.88 -1.66
C SER A 466 -0.21 60.29 -1.57
N GLN A 467 -0.14 61.03 -2.66
CA GLN A 467 -0.97 62.21 -2.87
C GLN A 467 -2.37 61.70 -3.25
N ASP A 468 -3.23 61.54 -2.25
CA ASP A 468 -4.68 61.86 -2.38
C ASP A 468 -5.24 62.00 -0.99
N CYS A 469 -5.79 63.19 -0.76
CA CYS A 469 -6.35 63.69 0.48
C CYS A 469 -7.54 62.94 1.01
#